data_23675599fa0cc285251286d4fde56f22
#
_entry.id   23675599fa0cc285251286d4fde56f22
#
_cell.length_a   1.000
_cell.length_b   1.000
_cell.length_c   1.000
_cell.angle_alpha   90.00
_cell.angle_beta   90.00
_cell.angle_gamma   90.00
#
_symmetry.space_group_name_H-M   'P 1'
#
loop_
_entity.id
_entity.type
_entity.pdbx_description
1 polymer ?
#
loop_
_entity_poly.entity_id
_entity_poly.type
_entity_poly.pdbx_seq_one_letter_code
_entity_poly.pdbx_strand_id
1 'polypeptide(L)'
;MTAELPARRTDDDTFAVIDHALFALAQRRDLWLGDDLVLIHLLDALITQAERCLPEAVHGARDHGASWDDIAALLGTSPHEAWLRFAPDSPIADGRWPITPTD
;
A
#
# COMPACT_ATOMS: atom_id res chain seq x y z
N MET A 1 7.77 -16.65 -17.74
CA MET A 1 7.76 -15.32 -18.31
C MET A 1 7.18 -14.31 -17.35
N THR A 2 7.82 -13.20 -17.23
CA THR A 2 7.39 -12.22 -16.29
C THR A 2 6.68 -11.11 -16.99
N ALA A 3 5.47 -10.85 -16.60
CA ALA A 3 4.75 -9.73 -17.17
C ALA A 3 5.36 -8.46 -16.61
N GLU A 4 5.50 -7.48 -17.44
CA GLU A 4 6.02 -6.22 -17.02
C GLU A 4 4.92 -5.49 -16.28
N LEU A 5 5.12 -5.20 -15.02
CA LEU A 5 4.12 -4.52 -14.22
C LEU A 5 4.30 -3.01 -14.33
N PRO A 6 3.22 -2.26 -14.43
CA PRO A 6 3.32 -0.82 -14.52
C PRO A 6 3.75 -0.22 -13.20
N ALA A 7 4.44 0.90 -13.27
CA ALA A 7 4.80 1.65 -12.08
C ALA A 7 3.56 2.24 -11.44
N ARG A 8 3.72 2.75 -10.23
CA ARG A 8 2.63 3.33 -9.47
C ARG A 8 1.94 4.44 -10.25
N ARG A 9 0.64 4.28 -10.44
CA ARG A 9 -0.18 5.26 -11.15
C ARG A 9 -1.64 4.96 -10.92
N THR A 10 -2.50 5.91 -11.23
CA THR A 10 -3.94 5.67 -11.20
C THR A 10 -4.37 5.04 -12.52
N ASP A 11 -5.38 4.23 -12.49
CA ASP A 11 -5.94 3.61 -13.69
C ASP A 11 -7.42 3.28 -13.49
N ASP A 12 -8.12 3.09 -14.60
CA ASP A 12 -9.56 2.86 -14.57
C ASP A 12 -9.94 1.52 -13.94
N ASP A 13 -9.11 0.51 -14.13
CA ASP A 13 -9.40 -0.81 -13.56
C ASP A 13 -9.34 -0.77 -12.04
N THR A 14 -8.30 -0.14 -11.50
CA THR A 14 -8.17 -0.01 -10.05
C THR A 14 -9.27 0.88 -9.50
N PHE A 15 -9.63 1.94 -10.22
CA PHE A 15 -10.72 2.80 -9.79
C PHE A 15 -12.02 2.03 -9.70
N ALA A 16 -12.32 1.19 -10.70
CA ALA A 16 -13.55 0.40 -10.69
C ALA A 16 -13.58 -0.58 -9.51
N VAL A 17 -12.45 -1.20 -9.19
CA VAL A 17 -12.37 -2.12 -8.06
C VAL A 17 -12.56 -1.37 -6.74
N ILE A 18 -11.96 -0.20 -6.61
CA ILE A 18 -12.12 0.62 -5.42
C ILE A 18 -13.59 1.03 -5.26
N ASP A 19 -14.24 1.41 -6.35
CA ASP A 19 -15.65 1.79 -6.31
C ASP A 19 -16.53 0.64 -5.82
N HIS A 20 -16.27 -0.58 -6.32
CA HIS A 20 -16.97 -1.77 -5.86
C HIS A 20 -16.68 -2.07 -4.39
N ALA A 21 -15.44 -1.90 -3.97
CA ALA A 21 -15.05 -2.15 -2.58
C ALA A 21 -15.74 -1.16 -1.64
N LEU A 22 -15.84 0.09 -2.03
CA LEU A 22 -16.54 1.10 -1.24
C LEU A 22 -18.01 0.72 -1.07
N PHE A 23 -18.64 0.30 -2.15
CA PHE A 23 -20.05 -0.11 -2.11
C PHE A 23 -20.24 -1.30 -1.19
N ALA A 24 -19.37 -2.31 -1.30
CA ALA A 24 -19.45 -3.51 -0.47
C ALA A 24 -19.25 -3.19 1.01
N LEU A 25 -18.29 -2.34 1.33
CA LEU A 25 -18.05 -1.95 2.72
C LEU A 25 -19.20 -1.14 3.27
N ALA A 26 -19.75 -0.23 2.48
CA ALA A 26 -20.89 0.58 2.90
C ALA A 26 -22.08 -0.31 3.23
N GLN A 27 -22.33 -1.32 2.41
CA GLN A 27 -23.41 -2.24 2.67
C GLN A 27 -23.21 -3.04 3.95
N ARG A 28 -21.99 -3.52 4.17
CA ARG A 28 -21.67 -4.30 5.36
C ARG A 28 -21.81 -3.49 6.64
N ARG A 29 -21.58 -2.20 6.56
CA ARG A 29 -21.61 -1.31 7.72
C ARG A 29 -22.88 -0.48 7.80
N ASP A 30 -23.79 -0.71 6.88
CA ASP A 30 -25.06 0.01 6.79
C ASP A 30 -24.84 1.52 6.72
N LEU A 31 -23.94 1.93 5.82
CA LEU A 31 -23.59 3.33 5.64
C LEU A 31 -24.02 3.79 4.25
N TRP A 32 -24.31 5.06 4.13
CA TRP A 32 -24.74 5.66 2.87
C TRP A 32 -23.59 6.35 2.17
N LEU A 33 -23.28 5.90 0.95
CA LEU A 33 -22.16 6.43 0.18
C LEU A 33 -22.36 7.88 -0.30
N GLY A 34 -23.56 8.39 -0.25
CA GLY A 34 -23.81 9.77 -0.63
C GLY A 34 -23.31 10.80 0.37
N ASP A 35 -22.84 10.35 1.52
CA ASP A 35 -22.29 11.24 2.55
C ASP A 35 -20.77 11.28 2.37
N ASP A 36 -20.24 12.48 2.15
CA ASP A 36 -18.80 12.64 1.90
C ASP A 36 -17.95 12.19 3.10
N LEU A 37 -18.43 12.35 4.32
CA LEU A 37 -17.69 11.89 5.49
C LEU A 37 -17.63 10.37 5.53
N VAL A 38 -18.70 9.71 5.12
CA VAL A 38 -18.70 8.24 5.01
C VAL A 38 -17.69 7.82 3.96
N LEU A 39 -17.64 8.52 2.85
CA LEU A 39 -16.70 8.19 1.78
C LEU A 39 -15.26 8.32 2.28
N ILE A 40 -14.95 9.40 3.01
CA ILE A 40 -13.62 9.58 3.59
C ILE A 40 -13.30 8.42 4.54
N HIS A 41 -14.23 8.06 5.40
CA HIS A 41 -14.04 6.97 6.35
C HIS A 41 -13.72 5.66 5.65
N LEU A 42 -14.48 5.34 4.60
CA LEU A 42 -14.29 4.07 3.90
C LEU A 42 -13.00 4.06 3.08
N LEU A 43 -12.67 5.18 2.44
CA LEU A 43 -11.41 5.27 1.69
C LEU A 43 -10.22 5.14 2.64
N ASP A 44 -10.29 5.80 3.78
CA ASP A 44 -9.22 5.71 4.77
C ASP A 44 -9.07 4.27 5.27
N ALA A 45 -10.17 3.57 5.46
CA ALA A 45 -10.13 2.16 5.88
C ALA A 45 -9.43 1.30 4.83
N LEU A 46 -9.73 1.53 3.54
CA LEU A 46 -9.07 0.79 2.47
C LEU A 46 -7.59 1.09 2.39
N ILE A 47 -7.22 2.36 2.51
CA ILE A 47 -5.81 2.76 2.48
C ILE A 47 -5.07 2.12 3.64
N THR A 48 -5.62 2.23 4.84
CA THR A 48 -4.99 1.68 6.05
C THR A 48 -4.79 0.18 5.93
N GLN A 49 -5.80 -0.53 5.47
CA GLN A 49 -5.69 -1.98 5.33
C GLN A 49 -4.66 -2.35 4.25
N ALA A 50 -4.66 -1.62 3.13
CA ALA A 50 -3.70 -1.87 2.06
C ALA A 50 -2.27 -1.64 2.55
N GLU A 51 -2.06 -0.60 3.34
CA GLU A 51 -0.75 -0.32 3.91
C GLU A 51 -0.28 -1.42 4.86
N ARG A 52 -1.21 -2.06 5.53
CA ARG A 52 -0.86 -3.19 6.40
C ARG A 52 -0.51 -4.44 5.61
N CYS A 53 -1.10 -4.61 4.45
CA CYS A 53 -0.82 -5.76 3.59
C CYS A 53 0.47 -5.60 2.80
N LEU A 54 0.87 -4.38 2.53
CA LEU A 54 2.00 -4.10 1.65
C LEU A 54 3.33 -4.67 2.16
N PRO A 55 3.68 -4.54 3.44
CA PRO A 55 4.95 -5.10 3.92
C PRO A 55 5.06 -6.61 3.71
N GLU A 56 3.98 -7.34 3.89
CA GLU A 56 4.01 -8.79 3.68
C GLU A 56 4.26 -9.12 2.21
N ALA A 57 3.63 -8.35 1.32
CA ALA A 57 3.85 -8.56 -0.11
C ALA A 57 5.29 -8.24 -0.51
N VAL A 58 5.87 -7.18 0.08
CA VAL A 58 7.25 -6.83 -0.19
C VAL A 58 8.19 -7.93 0.31
N HIS A 59 7.97 -8.43 1.52
CA HIS A 59 8.79 -9.50 2.07
C HIS A 59 8.67 -10.75 1.22
N GLY A 60 7.46 -11.09 0.75
CA GLY A 60 7.27 -12.23 -0.14
C GLY A 60 8.03 -12.07 -1.44
N ALA A 61 8.01 -10.87 -2.02
CA ALA A 61 8.74 -10.59 -3.24
C ALA A 61 10.24 -10.76 -3.03
N ARG A 62 10.76 -10.25 -1.91
CA ARG A 62 12.18 -10.40 -1.59
C ARG A 62 12.56 -11.88 -1.42
N ASP A 63 11.70 -12.64 -0.76
CA ASP A 63 11.95 -14.06 -0.56
C ASP A 63 12.00 -14.82 -1.90
N HIS A 64 11.32 -14.31 -2.91
CA HIS A 64 11.33 -14.89 -4.24
C HIS A 64 12.37 -14.26 -5.17
N GLY A 65 13.26 -13.46 -4.63
CA GLY A 65 14.38 -12.94 -5.39
C GLY A 65 14.22 -11.55 -6.01
N ALA A 66 13.13 -10.87 -5.74
CA ALA A 66 12.96 -9.52 -6.28
C ALA A 66 13.98 -8.57 -5.65
N SER A 67 14.52 -7.68 -6.44
CA SER A 67 15.48 -6.71 -5.94
C SER A 67 14.77 -5.50 -5.36
N TRP A 68 15.50 -4.71 -4.59
CA TRP A 68 14.94 -3.44 -4.11
C TRP A 68 14.67 -2.49 -5.28
N ASP A 69 15.43 -2.60 -6.37
CA ASP A 69 15.18 -1.82 -7.57
C ASP A 69 13.81 -2.16 -8.15
N ASP A 70 13.48 -3.44 -8.24
CA ASP A 70 12.19 -3.89 -8.77
C ASP A 70 11.04 -3.40 -7.90
N ILE A 71 11.18 -3.53 -6.60
CA ILE A 71 10.14 -3.13 -5.65
C ILE A 71 9.95 -1.62 -5.68
N ALA A 72 11.05 -0.88 -5.67
CA ALA A 72 11.00 0.58 -5.67
C ALA A 72 10.34 1.11 -6.94
N ALA A 73 10.61 0.47 -8.07
CA ALA A 73 10.00 0.91 -9.32
C ALA A 73 8.47 0.81 -9.26
N LEU A 74 7.94 -0.23 -8.65
CA LEU A 74 6.50 -0.38 -8.51
C LEU A 74 5.91 0.64 -7.54
N LEU A 75 6.67 1.01 -6.52
CA LEU A 75 6.18 1.94 -5.51
C LEU A 75 6.42 3.41 -5.86
N GLY A 76 7.13 3.67 -6.95
CA GLY A 76 7.43 5.03 -7.35
C GLY A 76 8.42 5.73 -6.42
N THR A 77 9.36 4.98 -5.86
CA THR A 77 10.32 5.52 -4.90
C THR A 77 11.71 5.03 -5.25
N SER A 78 12.72 5.45 -4.52
CA SER A 78 14.08 4.97 -4.75
C SER A 78 14.29 3.65 -4.03
N PRO A 79 15.27 2.84 -4.49
CA PRO A 79 15.57 1.58 -3.81
C PRO A 79 15.96 1.79 -2.35
N HIS A 80 16.64 2.88 -2.04
CA HIS A 80 17.05 3.20 -0.67
C HIS A 80 15.83 3.48 0.19
N GLU A 81 14.85 4.23 -0.35
CA GLU A 81 13.62 4.52 0.39
C GLU A 81 12.80 3.27 0.60
N ALA A 82 12.73 2.39 -0.40
CA ALA A 82 12.01 1.14 -0.26
C ALA A 82 12.67 0.27 0.82
N TRP A 83 13.99 0.22 0.81
CA TRP A 83 14.75 -0.52 1.82
C TRP A 83 14.49 0.04 3.22
N LEU A 84 14.55 1.36 3.37
CA LEU A 84 14.31 2.00 4.67
C LEU A 84 12.93 1.66 5.20
N ARG A 85 11.97 1.55 4.31
CA ARG A 85 10.58 1.35 4.71
C ARG A 85 10.26 -0.11 5.02
N PHE A 86 10.84 -1.05 4.27
CA PHE A 86 10.41 -2.44 4.33
C PHE A 86 11.48 -3.45 4.73
N ALA A 87 12.74 -3.09 4.78
CA ALA A 87 13.77 -4.07 5.15
C ALA A 87 13.58 -4.49 6.60
N PRO A 88 13.81 -5.77 6.91
CA PRO A 88 13.64 -6.26 8.29
C PRO A 88 14.47 -5.49 9.31
N ASP A 89 15.63 -4.99 8.90
CA ASP A 89 16.52 -4.26 9.78
C ASP A 89 16.26 -2.76 9.78
N SER A 90 15.30 -2.31 8.98
CA SER A 90 15.03 -0.89 8.88
C SER A 90 14.31 -0.39 10.13
N PRO A 91 14.68 0.78 10.63
CA PRO A 91 13.98 1.34 11.77
C PRO A 91 12.51 1.63 11.48
N ILE A 92 12.12 1.71 10.21
CA ILE A 92 10.74 1.95 9.84
C ILE A 92 9.95 0.65 9.77
N ALA A 93 10.63 -0.47 9.61
CA ALA A 93 9.97 -1.76 9.39
C ALA A 93 9.05 -2.19 10.53
N ASP A 94 9.28 -1.75 11.73
CA ASP A 94 8.41 -2.07 12.86
C ASP A 94 7.38 -0.99 13.07
N GLY A 95 7.19 -0.09 12.15
CA GLY A 95 6.19 0.95 12.28
C GLY A 95 6.66 2.18 13.03
N ARG A 96 7.91 2.25 13.39
CA ARG A 96 8.44 3.42 14.04
C ARG A 96 9.06 4.35 13.05
N TRP A 97 8.84 5.61 13.23
CA TRP A 97 9.49 6.61 12.40
C TRP A 97 10.87 6.89 12.94
N PRO A 98 11.85 6.96 12.08
CA PRO A 98 13.20 7.24 12.51
C PRO A 98 13.41 8.69 12.78
N ILE A 99 12.46 9.33 13.25
CA ILE A 99 12.60 10.67 13.52
C ILE A 99 13.22 10.91 14.80
N THR A 100 13.22 10.02 15.63
CA THR A 100 13.82 10.27 16.84
C THR A 100 15.20 10.28 16.59
N PRO A 101 15.71 11.21 16.87
CA PRO A 101 17.09 11.32 16.66
C PRO A 101 17.73 10.41 17.59
N THR A 102 17.85 9.97 17.84
CA THR A 102 18.39 9.46 18.52
C THR A 102 19.13 9.36 18.75
N ASP A 103 19.28 9.33 18.93
CA ASP A 103 19.74 9.31 19.01
C ASP A 103 20.13 9.03 19.07
#